data_7ea60ed502f266fe2dea3b9ba7c38641
#
_entry.id   7ea60ed502f266fe2dea3b9ba7c38641
#
_cell.length_a   1.000
_cell.length_b   1.000
_cell.length_c   1.000
_cell.angle_alpha   90.00
_cell.angle_beta   90.00
_cell.angle_gamma   90.00
#
_symmetry.space_group_name_H-M   'P 1'
#
loop_
_entity.id
_entity.type
_entity.pdbx_description
1 polymer ?
#
loop_
_entity_poly.entity_id
_entity_poly.type
_entity_poly.pdbx_seq_one_letter_code
_entity_poly.pdbx_strand_id
1 'polypeptide(L)'
;MKDQIRKWLVEQVGEEDQTLLETIYADYVSTVGEQLTKAEVEIARGDFAALDVTAHTLKGSTSTVGDTETYDAVMALRDAAKASDSAAAQTALSRLLELTAQM
;
A
#
# COMPACT_ATOMS: atom_id res chain seq x y z
N MET A 1 -13.29 -6.07 3.45
CA MET A 1 -12.96 -4.63 3.65
C MET A 1 -12.98 -4.29 5.14
N LYS A 2 -11.94 -3.64 5.62
CA LYS A 2 -11.88 -3.17 7.02
C LYS A 2 -12.95 -2.10 7.26
N ASP A 3 -13.54 -2.08 8.47
CA ASP A 3 -14.53 -1.05 8.84
C ASP A 3 -13.99 0.37 8.71
N GLN A 4 -12.73 0.59 9.05
CA GLN A 4 -12.06 1.88 8.91
C GLN A 4 -12.06 2.38 7.47
N ILE A 5 -11.74 1.50 6.52
CA ILE A 5 -11.73 1.82 5.10
C ILE A 5 -13.15 2.12 4.63
N ARG A 6 -14.10 1.28 5.03
CA ARG A 6 -15.51 1.47 4.68
C ARG A 6 -16.03 2.83 5.16
N LYS A 7 -15.79 3.18 6.41
CA LYS A 7 -16.21 4.48 6.98
C LYS A 7 -15.59 5.64 6.23
N TRP A 8 -14.29 5.55 5.94
CA TRP A 8 -13.58 6.57 5.18
C TRP A 8 -14.20 6.76 3.79
N LEU A 9 -14.41 5.66 3.06
CA LEU A 9 -14.96 5.71 1.71
C LEU A 9 -16.39 6.26 1.69
N VAL A 10 -17.23 5.88 2.65
CA VAL A 10 -18.59 6.41 2.78
C VAL A 10 -18.56 7.94 2.97
N GLU A 11 -17.67 8.46 3.79
CA GLU A 11 -17.50 9.91 3.99
C GLU A 11 -17.05 10.61 2.72
N GLN A 12 -16.12 10.02 1.96
CA GLN A 12 -15.60 10.63 0.74
C GLN A 12 -16.61 10.60 -0.41
N VAL A 13 -17.37 9.52 -0.54
CA VAL A 13 -18.36 9.33 -1.60
C VAL A 13 -19.67 10.04 -1.26
N GLY A 14 -19.96 10.24 0.02
CA GLY A 14 -21.17 10.90 0.49
C GLY A 14 -22.41 10.00 0.56
N GLU A 15 -22.26 8.72 0.28
CA GLU A 15 -23.33 7.72 0.35
C GLU A 15 -22.77 6.32 0.57
N GLU A 16 -23.60 5.41 1.09
CA GLU A 16 -23.23 4.01 1.26
C GLU A 16 -23.75 3.18 0.09
N ASP A 17 -23.03 3.22 -1.04
CA ASP A 17 -23.27 2.38 -2.20
C ASP A 17 -22.33 1.19 -2.15
N GLN A 18 -22.85 0.03 -1.77
CA GLN A 18 -22.05 -1.19 -1.59
C GLN A 18 -21.29 -1.59 -2.85
N THR A 19 -21.92 -1.50 -4.02
CA THR A 19 -21.28 -1.85 -5.30
C THR A 19 -20.12 -0.92 -5.61
N LEU A 20 -20.32 0.39 -5.41
CA LEU A 20 -19.26 1.39 -5.64
C LEU A 20 -18.10 1.20 -4.67
N LEU A 21 -18.40 0.98 -3.38
CA LEU A 21 -17.36 0.76 -2.37
C LEU A 21 -16.54 -0.51 -2.68
N GLU A 22 -17.19 -1.58 -3.09
CA GLU A 22 -16.50 -2.82 -3.46
C GLU A 22 -15.62 -2.65 -4.69
N THR A 23 -16.06 -1.89 -5.67
CA THR A 23 -15.28 -1.58 -6.87
C THR A 23 -14.02 -0.79 -6.52
N ILE A 24 -14.17 0.25 -5.71
CA ILE A 24 -13.04 1.06 -5.26
C ILE A 24 -12.04 0.20 -4.47
N TYR A 25 -12.55 -0.65 -3.59
CA TYR A 25 -11.70 -1.51 -2.78
C TYR A 25 -10.97 -2.57 -3.62
N ALA A 26 -11.66 -3.18 -4.60
CA ALA A 26 -11.05 -4.14 -5.51
C ALA A 26 -9.91 -3.52 -6.32
N ASP A 27 -10.08 -2.30 -6.81
CA ASP A 27 -9.03 -1.56 -7.50
C ASP A 27 -7.84 -1.29 -6.58
N TYR A 28 -8.11 -0.93 -5.34
CA TYR A 28 -7.07 -0.73 -4.34
C TYR A 28 -6.25 -2.00 -4.10
N VAL A 29 -6.91 -3.13 -3.86
CA VAL A 29 -6.24 -4.42 -3.61
C VAL A 29 -5.39 -4.83 -4.82
N SER A 30 -5.91 -4.68 -6.03
CA SER A 30 -5.20 -4.97 -7.28
C SER A 30 -3.96 -4.10 -7.44
N THR A 31 -4.10 -2.80 -7.20
CA THR A 31 -2.97 -1.85 -7.30
C THR A 31 -1.89 -2.17 -6.29
N VAL A 32 -2.27 -2.44 -5.05
CA VAL A 32 -1.30 -2.80 -3.99
C VAL A 32 -0.55 -4.06 -4.38
N GLY A 33 -1.24 -5.10 -4.86
CA GLY A 33 -0.62 -6.34 -5.28
C GLY A 33 0.41 -6.15 -6.40
N GLU A 34 0.07 -5.37 -7.42
CA GLU A 34 0.96 -5.04 -8.53
C GLU A 34 2.21 -4.28 -8.05
N GLN A 35 2.03 -3.28 -7.20
CA GLN A 35 3.13 -2.47 -6.69
C GLN A 35 4.05 -3.27 -5.76
N LEU A 36 3.52 -4.17 -4.95
CA LEU A 36 4.35 -5.03 -4.10
C LEU A 36 5.19 -6.01 -4.92
N THR A 37 4.66 -6.53 -6.01
CA THR A 37 5.44 -7.37 -6.94
C THR A 37 6.62 -6.59 -7.52
N LYS A 38 6.41 -5.33 -7.90
CA LYS A 38 7.49 -4.45 -8.34
C LYS A 38 8.51 -4.21 -7.24
N ALA A 39 8.04 -3.94 -6.01
CA ALA A 39 8.91 -3.69 -4.86
C ALA A 39 9.83 -4.88 -4.57
N GLU A 40 9.32 -6.10 -4.66
CA GLU A 40 10.13 -7.31 -4.49
C GLU A 40 11.33 -7.34 -5.44
N VAL A 41 11.09 -7.06 -6.71
CA VAL A 41 12.13 -7.04 -7.74
C VAL A 41 13.13 -5.91 -7.49
N GLU A 42 12.64 -4.74 -7.12
CA GLU A 42 13.48 -3.57 -6.87
C GLU A 42 14.41 -3.77 -5.66
N ILE A 43 13.91 -4.37 -4.59
CA ILE A 43 14.73 -4.72 -3.41
C ILE A 43 15.78 -5.77 -3.81
N ALA A 44 15.40 -6.80 -4.54
CA ALA A 44 16.31 -7.86 -4.97
C ALA A 44 17.46 -7.32 -5.85
N ARG A 45 17.18 -6.29 -6.64
CA ARG A 45 18.16 -5.63 -7.50
C ARG A 45 18.96 -4.53 -6.82
N GLY A 46 18.59 -4.14 -5.60
CA GLY A 46 19.17 -2.99 -4.92
C GLY A 46 18.84 -1.66 -5.59
N ASP A 47 17.73 -1.60 -6.35
CA ASP A 47 17.30 -0.39 -7.04
C ASP A 47 16.40 0.45 -6.12
N PHE A 48 17.03 1.17 -5.22
CA PHE A 48 16.32 1.96 -4.21
C PHE A 48 15.66 3.20 -4.79
N ALA A 49 16.15 3.74 -5.90
CA ALA A 49 15.49 4.84 -6.59
C ALA A 49 14.13 4.42 -7.15
N ALA A 50 14.07 3.26 -7.80
CA ALA A 50 12.82 2.70 -8.29
C ALA A 50 11.89 2.31 -7.13
N LEU A 51 12.44 1.77 -6.04
CA LEU A 51 11.67 1.42 -4.84
C LEU A 51 11.00 2.66 -4.22
N ASP A 52 11.69 3.79 -4.18
CA ASP A 52 11.11 5.04 -3.67
C ASP A 52 9.89 5.47 -4.49
N VAL A 53 9.96 5.35 -5.81
CA VAL A 53 8.84 5.64 -6.72
C VAL A 53 7.67 4.69 -6.46
N THR A 54 7.93 3.40 -6.32
CA THR A 54 6.92 2.38 -6.02
C THR A 54 6.24 2.66 -4.67
N ALA A 55 7.01 2.99 -3.65
CA ALA A 55 6.49 3.35 -2.32
C ALA A 55 5.65 4.64 -2.38
N HIS A 56 6.04 5.61 -3.20
CA HIS A 56 5.26 6.84 -3.40
C HIS A 56 3.88 6.52 -4.01
N THR A 57 3.82 5.63 -4.99
CA THR A 57 2.56 5.19 -5.59
C THR A 57 1.68 4.49 -4.54
N LEU A 58 2.25 3.60 -3.73
CA LEU A 58 1.54 2.93 -2.64
C LEU A 58 1.03 3.92 -1.59
N LYS A 59 1.81 4.95 -1.28
CA LYS A 59 1.39 6.02 -0.37
C LYS A 59 0.10 6.67 -0.83
N GLY A 60 0.02 7.04 -2.11
CA GLY A 60 -1.18 7.62 -2.69
C GLY A 60 -2.39 6.68 -2.61
N SER A 61 -2.20 5.42 -2.96
CA SER A 61 -3.27 4.41 -2.93
C SER A 61 -3.81 4.19 -1.52
N THR A 62 -2.94 4.05 -0.51
CA THR A 62 -3.35 3.82 0.88
C THR A 62 -4.06 5.05 1.47
N SER A 63 -3.62 6.26 1.11
CA SER A 63 -4.27 7.50 1.53
C SER A 63 -5.68 7.63 0.96
N THR A 64 -5.87 7.24 -0.31
CA THR A 64 -7.15 7.36 -1.00
C THR A 64 -8.25 6.54 -0.33
N VAL A 65 -7.92 5.38 0.21
CA VAL A 65 -8.90 4.50 0.89
C VAL A 65 -8.87 4.60 2.42
N GLY A 66 -7.99 5.42 2.98
CA GLY A 66 -7.89 5.60 4.43
C GLY A 66 -7.35 4.39 5.17
N ASP A 67 -6.54 3.56 4.53
CA ASP A 67 -5.91 2.38 5.14
C ASP A 67 -4.65 2.79 5.90
N THR A 68 -4.80 3.29 7.13
CA THR A 68 -3.72 3.86 7.91
C THR A 68 -2.65 2.84 8.30
N GLU A 69 -3.04 1.62 8.60
CA GLU A 69 -2.09 0.55 8.97
C GLU A 69 -1.15 0.22 7.81
N THR A 70 -1.71 0.05 6.62
CA THR A 70 -0.92 -0.19 5.41
C THR A 70 -0.11 1.03 5.02
N TYR A 71 -0.67 2.23 5.19
CA TYR A 71 0.03 3.50 4.96
C TYR A 71 1.30 3.59 5.80
N ASP A 72 1.24 3.26 7.08
CA ASP A 72 2.40 3.32 7.97
C ASP A 72 3.50 2.36 7.53
N ALA A 73 3.12 1.15 7.09
CA ALA A 73 4.08 0.17 6.55
C ALA A 73 4.70 0.66 5.23
N VAL A 74 3.93 1.34 4.38
CA VAL A 74 4.44 1.95 3.14
C VAL A 74 5.44 3.05 3.44
N MET A 75 5.18 3.87 4.46
CA MET A 75 6.12 4.92 4.85
C MET A 75 7.44 4.34 5.36
N ALA A 76 7.40 3.22 6.09
CA ALA A 76 8.61 2.50 6.50
C ALA A 76 9.39 1.99 5.29
N LEU A 77 8.70 1.48 4.27
CA LEU A 77 9.34 1.05 3.02
C LEU A 77 10.02 2.22 2.30
N ARG A 78 9.35 3.37 2.24
CA ARG A 78 9.88 4.58 1.61
C ARG A 78 11.12 5.11 2.34
N ASP A 79 11.08 5.13 3.67
CA ASP A 79 12.22 5.55 4.48
C ASP A 79 13.42 4.63 4.25
N ALA A 80 13.19 3.31 4.16
CA ALA A 80 14.23 2.35 3.85
C ALA A 80 14.82 2.58 2.45
N ALA A 81 13.99 2.90 1.46
CA ALA A 81 14.44 3.21 0.10
C ALA A 81 15.35 4.43 0.09
N LYS A 82 14.96 5.50 0.79
CA LYS A 82 15.75 6.73 0.90
C LYS A 82 17.08 6.52 1.60
N ALA A 83 17.12 5.62 2.57
CA ALA A 83 18.33 5.26 3.30
C ALA A 83 19.16 4.19 2.58
N SER A 84 18.69 3.66 1.46
CA SER A 84 19.31 2.52 0.77
C SER A 84 19.56 1.32 1.71
N ASP A 85 18.61 1.10 2.62
CA ASP A 85 18.68 0.06 3.65
C ASP A 85 17.89 -1.17 3.22
N SER A 86 18.60 -2.15 2.68
CA SER A 86 18.00 -3.39 2.17
C SER A 86 17.29 -4.20 3.26
N ALA A 87 17.87 -4.28 4.45
CA ALA A 87 17.28 -5.03 5.56
C ALA A 87 15.98 -4.39 6.04
N ALA A 88 15.95 -3.07 6.19
CA ALA A 88 14.74 -2.33 6.56
C ALA A 88 13.68 -2.41 5.47
N ALA A 89 14.07 -2.36 4.20
CA ALA A 89 13.16 -2.51 3.07
C ALA A 89 12.51 -3.89 3.07
N GLN A 90 13.29 -4.93 3.32
CA GLN A 90 12.78 -6.31 3.38
C GLN A 90 11.80 -6.49 4.54
N THR A 91 12.09 -5.91 5.69
CA THR A 91 11.20 -5.94 6.87
C THR A 91 9.87 -5.25 6.56
N ALA A 92 9.92 -4.06 5.94
CA ALA A 92 8.72 -3.32 5.56
C ALA A 92 7.89 -4.08 4.50
N LEU A 93 8.56 -4.68 3.52
CA LEU A 93 7.89 -5.51 2.50
C LEU A 93 7.18 -6.70 3.15
N SER A 94 7.84 -7.41 4.06
CA SER A 94 7.24 -8.55 4.77
C SER A 94 5.98 -8.14 5.52
N ARG A 95 5.99 -6.98 6.19
CA ARG A 95 4.82 -6.43 6.86
C ARG A 95 3.69 -6.13 5.88
N LEU A 96 4.02 -5.54 4.74
CA LEU A 96 3.04 -5.24 3.69
C LEU A 96 2.42 -6.52 3.12
N LEU A 97 3.21 -7.57 2.91
CA LEU A 97 2.70 -8.85 2.44
C LEU A 97 1.75 -9.49 3.46
N GLU A 98 2.06 -9.40 4.75
CA GLU A 98 1.16 -9.86 5.81
C GLU A 98 -0.17 -9.10 5.80
N LEU A 99 -0.13 -7.78 5.68
CA LEU A 99 -1.33 -6.93 5.65
C LEU A 99 -2.18 -7.21 4.42
N THR A 100 -1.56 -7.39 3.26
CA THR A 100 -2.30 -7.68 2.01
C THR A 100 -2.90 -9.08 2.00
N ALA A 101 -2.30 -10.04 2.68
CA ALA A 101 -2.85 -11.38 2.81
C ALA A 101 -4.20 -11.40 3.56
N GLN A 102 -4.48 -10.36 4.34
CA GLN A 102 -5.74 -10.18 5.09
C GLN A 102 -6.80 -9.40 4.31
N MET A 103 -6.45 -8.91 3.16
CA MET A 103 -7.37 -8.20 2.26
C MET A 103 -8.20 -9.19 1.45
#